data_e5b92b5bd3a7b0aeac2d478c1d09d42d
#
_entry.id   e5b92b5bd3a7b0aeac2d478c1d09d42d
#
_cell.length_a   1.000
_cell.length_b   1.000
_cell.length_c   1.000
_cell.angle_alpha   90.00
_cell.angle_beta   90.00
_cell.angle_gamma   90.00
#
_symmetry.space_group_name_H-M   'P 1'
#
loop_
_entity.id
_entity.type
_entity.pdbx_description
1 polymer ?
#
loop_
_entity_poly.entity_id
_entity_poly.type
_entity_poly.pdbx_seq_one_letter_code
_entity_poly.pdbx_strand_id
1 'polypeptide(L)'
;MALGSIAVVAQSQFVISQKGREFRPGTITIKRGDSVQVVNDDADLRHHAYVDADNFKFDSGDQEPGSKTNIAFPIAGDFDVLCAIHPKMKLVVHVK
;
A
#
# COMPACT_ATOMS: atom_id res chain seq x y z
N MET A 1 33.05 -25.57 -10.30
CA MET A 1 32.05 -25.47 -9.25
C MET A 1 30.95 -24.48 -9.68
N ALA A 2 29.84 -25.01 -10.08
CA ALA A 2 28.74 -24.14 -10.45
C ALA A 2 28.12 -23.57 -9.19
N LEU A 3 28.37 -22.29 -8.96
CA LEU A 3 27.56 -21.58 -8.02
C LEU A 3 26.16 -21.48 -8.61
N GLY A 4 25.25 -22.28 -8.10
CA GLY A 4 23.87 -22.11 -8.46
C GLY A 4 23.49 -20.67 -8.14
N SER A 5 23.19 -19.88 -9.18
CA SER A 5 22.58 -18.61 -8.97
C SER A 5 21.24 -18.86 -8.30
N ILE A 6 21.12 -18.44 -7.05
CA ILE A 6 19.85 -18.38 -6.40
C ILE A 6 19.08 -17.27 -7.10
N ALA A 7 18.12 -17.64 -7.93
CA ALA A 7 17.20 -16.67 -8.47
C ALA A 7 16.36 -16.16 -7.29
N VAL A 8 16.76 -15.02 -6.75
CA VAL A 8 15.89 -14.32 -5.81
C VAL A 8 14.78 -13.71 -6.66
N VAL A 9 13.61 -14.32 -6.62
CA VAL A 9 12.42 -13.67 -7.16
C VAL A 9 12.10 -12.53 -6.21
N ALA A 10 12.55 -11.34 -6.56
CA ALA A 10 12.15 -10.16 -5.84
C ALA A 10 10.63 -10.03 -5.98
N GLN A 11 9.93 -9.98 -4.86
CA GLN A 11 8.52 -9.62 -4.87
C GLN A 11 8.39 -8.24 -5.49
N SER A 12 7.45 -8.08 -6.43
CA SER A 12 7.15 -6.78 -7.01
C SER A 12 6.69 -5.86 -5.89
N GLN A 13 7.33 -4.72 -5.76
CA GLN A 13 6.93 -3.71 -4.80
C GLN A 13 6.33 -2.53 -5.56
N PHE A 14 5.11 -2.18 -5.20
CA PHE A 14 4.42 -1.03 -5.77
C PHE A 14 4.53 0.13 -4.79
N VAL A 15 4.76 1.32 -5.31
CA VAL A 15 4.87 2.53 -4.52
C VAL A 15 3.66 3.43 -4.80
N ILE A 16 2.98 3.81 -3.75
CA ILE A 16 1.84 4.71 -3.78
C ILE A 16 2.20 5.98 -3.01
N SER A 17 2.00 7.12 -3.64
CA SER A 17 2.22 8.42 -3.03
C SER A 17 0.93 8.95 -2.39
N GLN A 18 1.04 9.46 -1.17
CA GLN A 18 -0.02 10.25 -0.52
C GLN A 18 0.39 11.71 -0.62
N LYS A 19 -0.32 12.46 -1.44
CA LYS A 19 -0.04 13.89 -1.60
C LYS A 19 -1.29 14.65 -1.98
N GLY A 20 -1.50 15.81 -1.33
CA GLY A 20 -2.63 16.68 -1.64
C GLY A 20 -3.97 16.01 -1.36
N ARG A 21 -4.07 15.16 -0.35
CA ARG A 21 -5.26 14.38 0.00
C ARG A 21 -5.70 13.42 -1.10
N GLU A 22 -4.72 12.83 -1.78
CA GLU A 22 -4.95 11.82 -2.81
C GLU A 22 -3.94 10.68 -2.67
N PHE A 23 -4.35 9.48 -3.05
CA PHE A 23 -3.43 8.39 -3.36
C PHE A 23 -3.10 8.46 -4.84
N ARG A 24 -1.81 8.35 -5.19
CA ARG A 24 -1.33 8.39 -6.59
C ARG A 24 -0.39 7.21 -6.87
N PRO A 25 -0.73 6.34 -7.82
CA PRO A 25 -2.01 6.22 -8.50
C PRO A 25 -3.15 5.84 -7.54
N GLY A 26 -4.38 6.07 -7.98
CA GLY A 26 -5.58 5.77 -7.19
C GLY A 26 -6.12 4.35 -7.36
N THR A 27 -5.55 3.58 -8.28
CA THR A 27 -5.93 2.19 -8.54
C THR A 27 -4.69 1.42 -8.99
N ILE A 28 -4.50 0.22 -8.43
CA ILE A 28 -3.42 -0.69 -8.82
C ILE A 28 -3.92 -2.12 -8.87
N THR A 29 -3.24 -2.95 -9.66
CA THR A 29 -3.44 -4.40 -9.70
C THR A 29 -2.15 -5.07 -9.29
N ILE A 30 -2.24 -5.96 -8.31
CA ILE A 30 -1.11 -6.70 -7.76
C ILE A 30 -1.44 -8.19 -7.69
N LYS A 31 -0.45 -8.99 -7.36
CA LYS A 31 -0.64 -10.41 -7.09
C LYS A 31 -0.74 -10.65 -5.60
N ARG A 32 -1.47 -11.69 -5.23
CA ARG A 32 -1.54 -12.15 -3.85
C ARG A 32 -0.14 -12.37 -3.29
N GLY A 33 0.13 -11.81 -2.13
CA GLY A 33 1.43 -11.85 -1.48
C GLY A 33 2.33 -10.66 -1.78
N ASP A 34 1.97 -9.81 -2.75
CA ASP A 34 2.71 -8.59 -3.02
C ASP A 34 2.50 -7.57 -1.90
N SER A 35 3.46 -6.68 -1.76
CA SER A 35 3.38 -5.55 -0.83
C SER A 35 3.29 -4.23 -1.59
N VAL A 36 2.55 -3.31 -1.00
CA VAL A 36 2.42 -1.93 -1.48
C VAL A 36 3.10 -1.02 -0.46
N GLN A 37 4.03 -0.20 -0.92
CA GLN A 37 4.64 0.83 -0.08
C GLN A 37 3.87 2.13 -0.27
N VAL A 38 3.32 2.64 0.82
CA VAL A 38 2.59 3.91 0.83
C VAL A 38 3.51 4.96 1.45
N VAL A 39 3.77 6.03 0.70
CA VAL A 39 4.71 7.09 1.11
C VAL A 39 3.93 8.38 1.31
N ASN A 40 4.06 8.98 2.49
CA ASN A 40 3.50 10.29 2.74
C ASN A 40 4.45 11.34 2.15
N ASP A 41 4.12 11.83 0.96
CA ASP A 41 4.90 12.84 0.23
C ASP A 41 4.47 14.27 0.52
N ASP A 42 3.54 14.48 1.45
CA ASP A 42 3.19 15.81 1.90
C ASP A 42 4.26 16.35 2.86
N ALA A 43 4.43 17.68 2.85
CA ALA A 43 5.37 18.33 3.75
C ALA A 43 4.75 18.61 5.13
N ASP A 44 3.42 18.73 5.19
CA ASP A 44 2.72 19.23 6.38
C ASP A 44 1.41 18.50 6.70
N LEU A 45 1.01 17.52 5.88
CA LEU A 45 -0.20 16.75 6.12
C LEU A 45 0.15 15.36 6.66
N ARG A 46 -0.51 14.98 7.74
CA ARG A 46 -0.49 13.63 8.28
C ARG A 46 -1.53 12.79 7.54
N HIS A 47 -1.25 11.51 7.37
CA HIS A 47 -2.18 10.53 6.83
C HIS A 47 -2.35 9.36 7.79
N HIS A 48 -3.29 8.48 7.51
CA HIS A 48 -3.56 7.30 8.31
C HIS A 48 -4.25 6.26 7.42
N ALA A 49 -3.47 5.40 6.79
CA ALA A 49 -4.00 4.40 5.86
C ALA A 49 -4.59 3.21 6.62
N TYR A 50 -5.75 2.74 6.16
CA TYR A 50 -6.35 1.53 6.73
C TYR A 50 -7.16 0.79 5.68
N VAL A 51 -7.33 -0.50 5.92
CA VAL A 51 -8.22 -1.38 5.18
C VAL A 51 -9.17 -2.02 6.19
N ASP A 52 -10.46 -1.96 5.93
CA ASP A 52 -11.47 -2.57 6.78
C ASP A 52 -12.41 -3.43 5.93
N ALA A 53 -11.91 -4.59 5.49
CA ALA A 53 -12.68 -5.59 4.78
C ALA A 53 -13.01 -6.75 5.72
N ASP A 54 -14.03 -7.55 5.37
CA ASP A 54 -14.42 -8.70 6.20
C ASP A 54 -13.30 -9.70 6.38
N ASN A 55 -12.50 -9.91 5.33
CA ASN A 55 -11.46 -10.93 5.30
C ASN A 55 -10.04 -10.37 5.40
N PHE A 56 -9.86 -9.04 5.47
CA PHE A 56 -8.55 -8.42 5.58
C PHE A 56 -8.65 -7.06 6.25
N LYS A 57 -7.89 -6.88 7.31
CA LYS A 57 -7.84 -5.61 8.05
C LYS A 57 -6.39 -5.17 8.20
N PHE A 58 -6.18 -3.87 8.04
CA PHE A 58 -4.89 -3.24 8.21
C PHE A 58 -5.07 -1.82 8.76
N ASP A 59 -4.19 -1.40 9.63
CA ASP A 59 -4.17 -0.04 10.16
C ASP A 59 -2.72 0.41 10.32
N SER A 60 -2.36 1.50 9.63
CA SER A 60 -1.00 2.01 9.68
C SER A 60 -0.67 2.78 10.96
N GLY A 61 -1.69 3.23 11.67
CA GLY A 61 -1.52 4.33 12.62
C GLY A 61 -1.22 5.63 11.88
N ASP A 62 -0.81 6.64 12.62
CA ASP A 62 -0.48 7.94 12.04
C ASP A 62 0.75 7.85 11.15
N GLN A 63 0.64 8.43 9.96
CA GLN A 63 1.72 8.50 8.98
C GLN A 63 2.19 9.95 8.89
N GLU A 64 3.29 10.23 9.55
CA GLU A 64 3.89 11.57 9.53
C GLU A 64 4.45 11.91 8.14
N PRO A 65 4.60 13.20 7.79
CA PRO A 65 5.25 13.59 6.54
C PRO A 65 6.59 12.88 6.33
N GLY A 66 6.80 12.32 5.14
CA GLY A 66 8.00 11.58 4.80
C GLY A 66 8.03 10.12 5.22
N SER A 67 7.03 9.65 5.96
CA SER A 67 6.99 8.25 6.41
C SER A 67 6.63 7.30 5.27
N LYS A 68 7.09 6.05 5.41
CA LYS A 68 6.81 4.96 4.48
C LYS A 68 6.16 3.81 5.25
N THR A 69 5.10 3.26 4.68
CA THR A 69 4.34 2.17 5.28
C THR A 69 4.18 1.06 4.25
N ASN A 70 4.49 -0.19 4.64
CA ASN A 70 4.30 -1.34 3.76
C ASN A 70 3.01 -2.05 4.15
N ILE A 71 2.18 -2.34 3.14
CA ILE A 71 0.96 -3.11 3.31
C ILE A 71 1.09 -4.39 2.47
N ALA A 72 1.12 -5.54 3.12
CA ALA A 72 1.11 -6.83 2.44
C ALA A 72 -0.33 -7.28 2.22
N PHE A 73 -0.63 -7.77 1.02
CA PHE A 73 -1.97 -8.25 0.65
C PHE A 73 -1.93 -9.78 0.48
N PRO A 74 -2.26 -10.55 1.52
CA PRO A 74 -2.14 -12.00 1.47
C PRO A 74 -3.32 -12.71 0.79
N ILE A 75 -4.39 -11.99 0.49
CA ILE A 75 -5.66 -12.55 0.03
C ILE A 75 -6.05 -11.90 -1.28
N ALA A 76 -6.49 -12.72 -2.27
CA ALA A 76 -7.04 -12.20 -3.52
C ALA A 76 -8.38 -11.50 -3.24
N GLY A 77 -8.66 -10.48 -4.03
CA GLY A 77 -9.90 -9.71 -3.91
C GLY A 77 -9.69 -8.26 -4.29
N ASP A 78 -10.71 -7.46 -4.09
CA ASP A 78 -10.66 -6.02 -4.31
C ASP A 78 -10.76 -5.32 -2.95
N PHE A 79 -9.79 -4.46 -2.68
CA PHE A 79 -9.70 -3.78 -1.39
C PHE A 79 -9.60 -2.28 -1.57
N ASP A 80 -10.28 -1.55 -0.70
CA ASP A 80 -10.15 -0.09 -0.61
C ASP A 80 -9.19 0.25 0.52
N VAL A 81 -8.14 0.99 0.20
CA VAL A 81 -7.28 1.63 1.21
C VAL A 81 -7.79 3.04 1.41
N LEU A 82 -8.15 3.35 2.64
CA LEU A 82 -8.74 4.62 2.99
C LEU A 82 -7.81 5.39 3.92
N CYS A 83 -8.10 6.67 4.12
CA CYS A 83 -7.39 7.50 5.09
C CYS A 83 -8.37 7.94 6.19
N ALA A 84 -8.03 7.65 7.44
CA ALA A 84 -8.90 7.99 8.57
C ALA A 84 -9.01 9.50 8.81
N ILE A 85 -8.04 10.28 8.34
CA ILE A 85 -8.00 11.74 8.53
C ILE A 85 -8.68 12.46 7.36
N HIS A 86 -8.57 11.91 6.15
CA HIS A 86 -9.10 12.51 4.92
C HIS A 86 -10.08 11.54 4.27
N PRO A 87 -11.37 11.59 4.60
CA PRO A 87 -12.33 10.54 4.20
C PRO A 87 -12.53 10.35 2.69
N LYS A 88 -12.16 11.34 1.87
CA LYS A 88 -12.28 11.23 0.42
C LYS A 88 -11.11 10.50 -0.24
N MET A 89 -10.02 10.28 0.48
CA MET A 89 -8.86 9.55 -0.05
C MET A 89 -9.21 8.07 -0.18
N LYS A 90 -9.04 7.52 -1.38
CA LYS A 90 -9.26 6.10 -1.64
C LYS A 90 -8.26 5.58 -2.67
N LEU A 91 -7.64 4.46 -2.34
CA LEU A 91 -6.84 3.66 -3.27
C LEU A 91 -7.55 2.32 -3.46
N VAL A 92 -7.83 1.95 -4.70
CA VAL A 92 -8.40 0.64 -5.01
C VAL A 92 -7.27 -0.31 -5.37
N VAL A 93 -7.19 -1.44 -4.66
CA VAL A 93 -6.18 -2.46 -4.89
C VAL A 93 -6.87 -3.73 -5.36
N HIS A 94 -6.62 -4.12 -6.61
CA HIS A 94 -7.07 -5.40 -7.16
C HIS A 94 -5.98 -6.42 -6.92
N VAL A 95 -6.26 -7.43 -6.10
CA VAL A 95 -5.32 -8.52 -5.78
C VAL A 95 -5.75 -9.77 -6.52
N LYS A 96 -4.90 -10.24 -7.42
CA LYS A 96 -5.19 -11.42 -8.27
C LYS A 96 -4.74 -12.74 -7.65
#